data_ff3daa1ffda3e5cf8d2e7fcf38849ebd
#
_entry.id   ff3daa1ffda3e5cf8d2e7fcf38849ebd
#
_cell.length_a   1.000
_cell.length_b   1.000
_cell.length_c   1.000
_cell.angle_alpha   90.00
_cell.angle_beta   90.00
_cell.angle_gamma   90.00
#
_symmetry.space_group_name_H-M   'P 1'
#
loop_
_entity.id
_entity.type
_entity.pdbx_description
1 polymer ?
#
loop_
_entity_poly.entity_id
_entity_poly.type
_entity_poly.pdbx_seq_one_letter_code
_entity_poly.pdbx_strand_id
1 'polypeptide(L)'
;MAKVLFINSGSIGHLNPTIAVCKELVARGEEVVYYIGDQYQDKLKDTGVEIRTLPTDEVIQRFTAYGSGNLFHVVNGLLNTADVILPKISEDTKNEHYDYLISDSMFSFGNLIAQKLHIPTISSITSFAHTAETFEAALNYNAQVLSETEINDVEDTFNHLQQHIQTTYGVEVNSRYETMNNPGDFNIAYILEKFQINPELFDSAHYRFVGPSVMQPQSTDFMSQVDQSRPIVYVSLGTVFNQNIGFFNQCFAALKDLDVSVIVSIGEANNAADFDTVPDNVLLKSYVPQIELLQHTALFLTHAGMNSTNEALLMDVPLLAFPQNADQPLVAQQIENINVGQQLNSETVTTEDLKAKVVEMLQNRATYQAQIKKIKQTQALDQPGYVTAVDQILTFRDHHINH
;
A
#
# COMPACT_ATOMS: atom_id res chain seq x y z
N MET A 1 -23.31 8.11 -17.09
CA MET A 1 -22.99 8.46 -15.68
C MET A 1 -23.45 7.27 -14.87
N ALA A 2 -22.54 6.57 -14.23
CA ALA A 2 -22.86 5.46 -13.35
C ALA A 2 -22.57 5.85 -11.90
N LYS A 3 -23.26 5.19 -10.96
CA LYS A 3 -23.05 5.38 -9.52
C LYS A 3 -22.21 4.22 -8.98
N VAL A 4 -21.02 4.53 -8.48
CA VAL A 4 -20.09 3.55 -7.95
C VAL A 4 -20.00 3.61 -6.44
N LEU A 5 -20.06 2.45 -5.81
CA LEU A 5 -19.77 2.28 -4.40
C LEU A 5 -18.29 1.94 -4.24
N PHE A 6 -17.51 2.80 -3.57
CA PHE A 6 -16.10 2.54 -3.29
C PHE A 6 -15.91 2.30 -1.78
N ILE A 7 -15.34 1.16 -1.41
CA ILE A 7 -15.17 0.79 0.00
C ILE A 7 -13.69 0.55 0.31
N ASN A 8 -13.18 1.32 1.27
CA ASN A 8 -11.82 1.19 1.77
C ASN A 8 -11.76 1.61 3.25
N SER A 9 -11.83 0.66 4.16
CA SER A 9 -11.68 0.92 5.59
C SER A 9 -10.25 0.77 6.10
N GLY A 10 -9.29 0.63 5.19
CA GLY A 10 -7.88 0.39 5.48
C GLY A 10 -7.11 1.64 5.94
N SER A 11 -5.83 1.44 6.11
CA SER A 11 -4.89 2.48 6.52
C SER A 11 -4.58 3.47 5.40
N ILE A 12 -3.82 4.52 5.73
CA ILE A 12 -3.34 5.52 4.76
C ILE A 12 -2.59 4.90 3.56
N GLY A 13 -1.92 3.76 3.75
CA GLY A 13 -1.26 3.03 2.67
C GLY A 13 -2.22 2.49 1.62
N HIS A 14 -3.41 2.09 2.05
CA HIS A 14 -4.49 1.61 1.17
C HIS A 14 -5.25 2.77 0.50
N LEU A 15 -5.38 3.90 1.20
CA LEU A 15 -6.07 5.07 0.68
C LEU A 15 -5.29 5.82 -0.41
N ASN A 16 -4.00 6.06 -0.20
CA ASN A 16 -3.19 6.92 -1.06
C ASN A 16 -3.29 6.60 -2.56
N PRO A 17 -3.17 5.34 -3.01
CA PRO A 17 -3.29 5.01 -4.44
C PRO A 17 -4.66 5.33 -5.03
N THR A 18 -5.72 5.35 -4.21
CA THR A 18 -7.10 5.53 -4.69
C THR A 18 -7.51 6.99 -4.83
N ILE A 19 -6.80 7.94 -4.20
CA ILE A 19 -7.13 9.38 -4.24
C ILE A 19 -7.13 9.90 -5.68
N ALA A 20 -6.08 9.57 -6.44
CA ALA A 20 -5.97 9.98 -7.84
C ALA A 20 -7.02 9.30 -8.72
N VAL A 21 -7.29 8.02 -8.46
CA VAL A 21 -8.35 7.25 -9.16
C VAL A 21 -9.71 7.88 -8.92
N CYS A 22 -10.04 8.25 -7.68
CA CYS A 22 -11.30 8.91 -7.36
C CYS A 22 -11.47 10.25 -8.07
N LYS A 23 -10.43 11.09 -8.07
CA LYS A 23 -10.45 12.37 -8.81
C LYS A 23 -10.72 12.17 -10.30
N GLU A 24 -10.04 11.20 -10.90
CA GLU A 24 -10.19 10.89 -12.32
C GLU A 24 -11.57 10.29 -12.64
N LEU A 25 -12.10 9.39 -11.80
CA LEU A 25 -13.47 8.86 -11.95
C LEU A 25 -14.51 9.98 -11.95
N VAL A 26 -14.44 10.88 -10.97
CA VAL A 26 -15.35 12.04 -10.88
C VAL A 26 -15.18 12.97 -12.09
N ALA A 27 -13.94 13.22 -12.52
CA ALA A 27 -13.67 14.02 -13.72
C ALA A 27 -14.22 13.39 -15.01
N ARG A 28 -14.31 12.05 -15.06
CA ARG A 28 -14.93 11.29 -16.15
C ARG A 28 -16.45 11.15 -16.03
N GLY A 29 -17.05 11.74 -15.00
CA GLY A 29 -18.51 11.80 -14.84
C GLY A 29 -19.14 10.65 -14.04
N GLU A 30 -18.35 9.89 -13.28
CA GLU A 30 -18.87 8.90 -12.33
C GLU A 30 -19.36 9.59 -11.03
N GLU A 31 -20.47 9.11 -10.48
CA GLU A 31 -20.92 9.46 -9.13
C GLU A 31 -20.29 8.48 -8.14
N VAL A 32 -19.32 8.93 -7.37
CA VAL A 32 -18.55 8.06 -6.46
C VAL A 32 -18.99 8.28 -5.02
N VAL A 33 -19.51 7.23 -4.37
CA VAL A 33 -19.77 7.18 -2.93
C VAL A 33 -18.66 6.37 -2.28
N TYR A 34 -17.83 7.04 -1.45
CA TYR A 34 -16.61 6.46 -0.89
C TYR A 34 -16.70 6.26 0.62
N TYR A 35 -16.64 5.00 1.06
CA TYR A 35 -16.53 4.64 2.48
C TYR A 35 -15.08 4.58 2.91
N ILE A 36 -14.76 5.31 3.99
CA ILE A 36 -13.41 5.43 4.57
C ILE A 36 -13.47 5.48 6.09
N GLY A 37 -12.42 5.07 6.77
CA GLY A 37 -12.27 5.33 8.21
C GLY A 37 -12.35 6.84 8.51
N ASP A 38 -13.11 7.21 9.54
CA ASP A 38 -13.44 8.62 9.87
C ASP A 38 -12.19 9.50 10.06
N GLN A 39 -11.10 8.95 10.59
CA GLN A 39 -9.82 9.66 10.75
C GLN A 39 -9.15 10.08 9.42
N TYR A 40 -9.53 9.48 8.29
CA TYR A 40 -8.91 9.74 6.99
C TYR A 40 -9.76 10.59 6.04
N GLN A 41 -10.99 10.96 6.42
CA GLN A 41 -11.96 11.65 5.55
C GLN A 41 -11.40 12.93 4.91
N ASP A 42 -10.53 13.64 5.62
CA ASP A 42 -9.93 14.90 5.14
C ASP A 42 -9.07 14.73 3.89
N LYS A 43 -8.53 13.53 3.67
CA LYS A 43 -7.71 13.21 2.48
C LYS A 43 -8.53 13.16 1.18
N LEU A 44 -9.84 12.97 1.28
CA LEU A 44 -10.73 12.87 0.13
C LEU A 44 -11.51 14.16 -0.19
N LYS A 45 -11.41 15.23 0.62
CA LYS A 45 -12.20 16.47 0.48
C LYS A 45 -12.12 17.10 -0.91
N ASP A 46 -10.95 17.05 -1.55
CA ASP A 46 -10.72 17.67 -2.85
C ASP A 46 -10.87 16.69 -4.04
N THR A 47 -11.50 15.53 -3.83
CA THR A 47 -11.67 14.51 -4.87
C THR A 47 -12.99 14.64 -5.61
N GLY A 48 -14.00 15.25 -5.00
CA GLY A 48 -15.35 15.37 -5.53
C GLY A 48 -16.25 14.15 -5.24
N VAL A 49 -15.77 13.17 -4.48
CA VAL A 49 -16.57 12.01 -4.06
C VAL A 49 -17.53 12.37 -2.91
N GLU A 50 -18.65 11.65 -2.80
CA GLU A 50 -19.46 11.63 -1.59
C GLU A 50 -18.75 10.79 -0.53
N ILE A 51 -18.35 11.40 0.60
CA ILE A 51 -17.62 10.72 1.66
C ILE A 51 -18.58 10.18 2.70
N ARG A 52 -18.48 8.88 3.00
CA ARG A 52 -19.15 8.21 4.12
C ARG A 52 -18.12 7.57 5.03
N THR A 53 -18.33 7.66 6.34
CA THR A 53 -17.33 7.23 7.30
C THR A 53 -17.69 5.94 8.02
N LEU A 54 -16.65 5.17 8.32
CA LEU A 54 -16.67 4.00 9.20
C LEU A 54 -15.92 4.35 10.50
N PRO A 55 -16.35 3.84 11.67
CA PRO A 55 -15.71 4.14 12.95
C PRO A 55 -14.34 3.44 13.04
N THR A 56 -13.26 4.18 12.78
CA THR A 56 -11.90 3.63 12.70
C THR A 56 -11.49 2.92 13.98
N ASP A 57 -11.72 3.52 15.13
CA ASP A 57 -11.32 2.94 16.43
C ASP A 57 -11.99 1.59 16.69
N GLU A 58 -13.27 1.44 16.36
CA GLU A 58 -13.99 0.18 16.51
C GLU A 58 -13.49 -0.88 15.52
N VAL A 59 -13.24 -0.49 14.28
CA VAL A 59 -12.65 -1.38 13.26
C VAL A 59 -11.29 -1.88 13.72
N ILE A 60 -10.41 -0.99 14.21
CA ILE A 60 -9.08 -1.36 14.70
C ILE A 60 -9.19 -2.27 15.93
N GLN A 61 -10.06 -1.94 16.87
CA GLN A 61 -10.27 -2.76 18.09
C GLN A 61 -10.70 -4.18 17.71
N ARG A 62 -11.66 -4.32 16.79
CA ARG A 62 -12.12 -5.62 16.32
C ARG A 62 -11.04 -6.37 15.54
N PHE A 63 -10.32 -5.69 14.67
CA PHE A 63 -9.24 -6.27 13.88
C PHE A 63 -8.14 -6.85 14.77
N THR A 64 -7.73 -6.12 15.80
CA THR A 64 -6.61 -6.50 16.69
C THR A 64 -7.00 -7.49 17.78
N ALA A 65 -8.28 -7.80 17.95
CA ALA A 65 -8.78 -8.68 19.00
C ALA A 65 -8.19 -10.11 18.99
N TYR A 66 -7.79 -10.59 17.82
CA TYR A 66 -7.18 -11.92 17.65
C TYR A 66 -5.65 -11.87 17.46
N GLY A 67 -5.04 -10.68 17.54
CA GLY A 67 -3.61 -10.48 17.28
C GLY A 67 -3.30 -10.24 15.80
N SER A 68 -2.06 -9.88 15.50
CA SER A 68 -1.58 -9.55 14.15
C SER A 68 -0.24 -10.20 13.78
N GLY A 69 0.31 -11.03 14.68
CA GLY A 69 1.64 -11.64 14.49
C GLY A 69 1.68 -12.82 13.52
N ASN A 70 0.53 -13.31 13.06
CA ASN A 70 0.42 -14.46 12.17
C ASN A 70 -0.76 -14.27 11.21
N LEU A 71 -0.63 -14.79 9.99
CA LEU A 71 -1.64 -14.61 8.91
C LEU A 71 -3.03 -15.16 9.30
N PHE A 72 -3.12 -16.26 10.05
CA PHE A 72 -4.38 -16.78 10.55
C PHE A 72 -5.09 -15.78 11.47
N HIS A 73 -4.33 -15.15 12.39
CA HIS A 73 -4.88 -14.14 13.29
C HIS A 73 -5.33 -12.89 12.53
N VAL A 74 -4.57 -12.47 11.52
CA VAL A 74 -4.93 -11.34 10.65
C VAL A 74 -6.26 -11.61 9.94
N VAL A 75 -6.45 -12.79 9.36
CA VAL A 75 -7.71 -13.15 8.67
C VAL A 75 -8.87 -13.21 9.64
N ASN A 76 -8.70 -13.80 10.82
CA ASN A 76 -9.75 -13.83 11.85
C ASN A 76 -10.08 -12.40 12.34
N GLY A 77 -9.07 -11.55 12.52
CA GLY A 77 -9.25 -10.14 12.84
C GLY A 77 -10.05 -9.40 11.78
N LEU A 78 -9.74 -9.61 10.49
CA LEU A 78 -10.52 -9.04 9.39
C LEU A 78 -11.99 -9.48 9.46
N LEU A 79 -12.26 -10.79 9.57
CA LEU A 79 -13.65 -11.28 9.69
C LEU A 79 -14.39 -10.67 10.86
N ASN A 80 -13.74 -10.46 12.00
CA ASN A 80 -14.35 -9.87 13.18
C ASN A 80 -14.80 -8.40 12.96
N THR A 81 -14.24 -7.69 11.98
CA THR A 81 -14.67 -6.33 11.64
C THR A 81 -15.98 -6.30 10.86
N ALA A 82 -16.47 -7.45 10.39
CA ALA A 82 -17.73 -7.56 9.63
C ALA A 82 -18.93 -6.99 10.40
N ASP A 83 -18.97 -7.18 11.72
CA ASP A 83 -20.04 -6.68 12.59
C ASP A 83 -20.13 -5.14 12.67
N VAL A 84 -19.09 -4.45 12.23
CA VAL A 84 -19.08 -2.98 12.14
C VAL A 84 -19.37 -2.53 10.71
N ILE A 85 -18.72 -3.15 9.74
CA ILE A 85 -18.73 -2.70 8.34
C ILE A 85 -20.05 -3.09 7.63
N LEU A 86 -20.46 -4.36 7.73
CA LEU A 86 -21.62 -4.86 6.98
C LEU A 86 -22.94 -4.19 7.39
N PRO A 87 -23.29 -4.03 8.68
CA PRO A 87 -24.56 -3.38 9.05
C PRO A 87 -24.58 -1.90 8.64
N LYS A 88 -23.47 -1.19 8.79
CA LYS A 88 -23.36 0.23 8.42
C LYS A 88 -23.61 0.42 6.93
N ILE A 89 -22.89 -0.30 6.08
CA ILE A 89 -23.04 -0.19 4.63
C ILE A 89 -24.43 -0.67 4.20
N SER A 90 -24.93 -1.77 4.76
CA SER A 90 -26.26 -2.30 4.41
C SER A 90 -27.39 -1.33 4.75
N GLU A 91 -27.29 -0.62 5.89
CA GLU A 91 -28.31 0.38 6.27
C GLU A 91 -28.24 1.61 5.35
N ASP A 92 -27.06 2.11 5.09
CA ASP A 92 -26.87 3.31 4.28
C ASP A 92 -27.29 3.08 2.80
N THR A 93 -27.08 1.86 2.28
CA THR A 93 -27.31 1.55 0.85
C THR A 93 -28.70 0.96 0.55
N LYS A 94 -29.50 0.63 1.57
CA LYS A 94 -30.77 -0.11 1.42
C LYS A 94 -31.79 0.51 0.44
N ASN A 95 -31.75 1.84 0.25
CA ASN A 95 -32.66 2.58 -0.63
C ASN A 95 -31.92 3.24 -1.81
N GLU A 96 -30.68 2.84 -2.04
CA GLU A 96 -29.86 3.39 -3.11
C GLU A 96 -29.57 2.32 -4.15
N HIS A 97 -29.32 2.73 -5.37
CA HIS A 97 -28.87 1.88 -6.45
C HIS A 97 -27.42 2.21 -6.79
N TYR A 98 -26.62 1.18 -6.97
CA TYR A 98 -25.23 1.28 -7.43
C TYR A 98 -25.05 0.38 -8.65
N ASP A 99 -24.29 0.86 -9.62
CA ASP A 99 -24.07 0.14 -10.87
C ASP A 99 -22.93 -0.88 -10.75
N TYR A 100 -21.92 -0.56 -9.94
CA TYR A 100 -20.80 -1.45 -9.64
C TYR A 100 -20.10 -1.05 -8.32
N LEU A 101 -19.28 -1.96 -7.82
CA LEU A 101 -18.52 -1.78 -6.59
C LEU A 101 -17.02 -1.80 -6.89
N ILE A 102 -16.27 -0.88 -6.28
CA ILE A 102 -14.81 -0.96 -6.15
C ILE A 102 -14.51 -1.17 -4.67
N SER A 103 -13.71 -2.17 -4.33
CA SER A 103 -13.36 -2.44 -2.95
C SER A 103 -11.88 -2.61 -2.75
N ASP A 104 -11.36 -2.09 -1.65
CA ASP A 104 -10.01 -2.44 -1.20
C ASP A 104 -9.88 -3.96 -1.05
N SER A 105 -8.76 -4.53 -1.45
CA SER A 105 -8.55 -5.98 -1.42
C SER A 105 -8.54 -6.56 0.00
N MET A 106 -8.29 -5.78 1.04
CA MET A 106 -8.13 -6.29 2.41
C MET A 106 -9.25 -5.83 3.35
N PHE A 107 -9.50 -4.53 3.45
CA PHE A 107 -10.36 -3.93 4.48
C PHE A 107 -11.69 -3.46 3.91
N SER A 108 -12.49 -4.32 3.31
CA SER A 108 -13.70 -3.85 2.62
C SER A 108 -14.92 -4.75 2.69
N PHE A 109 -14.74 -6.05 2.77
CA PHE A 109 -15.82 -7.04 2.53
C PHE A 109 -16.54 -6.85 1.19
N GLY A 110 -15.82 -6.40 0.17
CA GLY A 110 -16.37 -6.14 -1.15
C GLY A 110 -17.20 -7.30 -1.70
N ASN A 111 -16.68 -8.54 -1.61
CA ASN A 111 -17.38 -9.74 -2.06
C ASN A 111 -18.72 -9.97 -1.33
N LEU A 112 -18.74 -9.75 -0.01
CA LEU A 112 -19.96 -9.96 0.79
C LEU A 112 -21.01 -8.88 0.52
N ILE A 113 -20.56 -7.64 0.32
CA ILE A 113 -21.44 -6.52 -0.01
C ILE A 113 -22.02 -6.69 -1.42
N ALA A 114 -21.20 -7.12 -2.38
CA ALA A 114 -21.64 -7.41 -3.74
C ALA A 114 -22.68 -8.54 -3.78
N GLN A 115 -22.53 -9.59 -2.97
CA GLN A 115 -23.55 -10.63 -2.82
C GLN A 115 -24.91 -10.04 -2.44
N LYS A 116 -24.95 -9.04 -1.52
CA LYS A 116 -26.20 -8.39 -1.07
C LYS A 116 -26.78 -7.44 -2.11
N LEU A 117 -25.95 -6.73 -2.82
CA LEU A 117 -26.37 -5.71 -3.78
C LEU A 117 -26.59 -6.27 -5.19
N HIS A 118 -26.10 -7.47 -5.47
CA HIS A 118 -26.12 -8.13 -6.79
C HIS A 118 -25.51 -7.27 -7.90
N ILE A 119 -24.36 -6.67 -7.63
CA ILE A 119 -23.63 -5.80 -8.56
C ILE A 119 -22.22 -6.33 -8.85
N PRO A 120 -21.66 -6.03 -10.05
CA PRO A 120 -20.31 -6.43 -10.41
C PRO A 120 -19.25 -5.72 -9.57
N THR A 121 -18.08 -6.37 -9.41
CA THR A 121 -17.04 -5.95 -8.49
C THR A 121 -15.69 -5.74 -9.13
N ILE A 122 -14.97 -4.73 -8.65
CA ILE A 122 -13.56 -4.48 -8.95
C ILE A 122 -12.77 -4.51 -7.64
N SER A 123 -11.74 -5.35 -7.55
CA SER A 123 -10.80 -5.32 -6.43
C SER A 123 -9.71 -4.29 -6.67
N SER A 124 -9.49 -3.41 -5.69
CA SER A 124 -8.46 -2.37 -5.65
C SER A 124 -7.28 -2.87 -4.82
N ILE A 125 -6.20 -3.31 -5.48
CA ILE A 125 -5.06 -3.98 -4.85
C ILE A 125 -3.92 -2.97 -4.66
N THR A 126 -3.60 -2.68 -3.41
CA THR A 126 -2.62 -1.66 -3.02
C THR A 126 -1.24 -2.22 -2.63
N SER A 127 -1.09 -3.54 -2.64
CA SER A 127 0.16 -4.27 -2.44
C SER A 127 0.32 -5.35 -3.53
N PHE A 128 0.98 -6.48 -3.25
CA PHE A 128 1.04 -7.59 -4.18
C PHE A 128 -0.32 -8.29 -4.31
N ALA A 129 -0.66 -8.68 -5.53
CA ALA A 129 -1.76 -9.58 -5.80
C ALA A 129 -1.39 -11.02 -5.38
N HIS A 130 -2.39 -11.77 -4.92
CA HIS A 130 -2.26 -13.19 -4.60
C HIS A 130 -3.29 -14.01 -5.39
N THR A 131 -2.88 -15.19 -5.83
CA THR A 131 -3.82 -16.25 -6.22
C THR A 131 -4.21 -17.07 -4.99
N ALA A 132 -5.27 -17.85 -5.07
CA ALA A 132 -5.64 -18.76 -3.99
C ALA A 132 -4.48 -19.71 -3.62
N GLU A 133 -3.74 -20.20 -4.62
CA GLU A 133 -2.59 -21.08 -4.42
C GLU A 133 -1.42 -20.38 -3.70
N THR A 134 -1.05 -19.16 -4.11
CA THR A 134 0.05 -18.42 -3.46
C THR A 134 -0.32 -18.01 -2.06
N PHE A 135 -1.58 -17.69 -1.81
CA PHE A 135 -2.07 -17.36 -0.47
C PHE A 135 -2.06 -18.60 0.45
N GLU A 136 -2.50 -19.76 -0.06
CA GLU A 136 -2.45 -21.03 0.68
C GLU A 136 -1.02 -21.42 1.03
N ALA A 137 -0.07 -21.22 0.12
CA ALA A 137 1.35 -21.42 0.41
C ALA A 137 1.85 -20.51 1.54
N ALA A 138 1.40 -19.25 1.59
CA ALA A 138 1.72 -18.32 2.67
C ALA A 138 1.07 -18.76 4.01
N LEU A 139 -0.17 -19.24 4.00
CA LEU A 139 -0.82 -19.82 5.19
C LEU A 139 -0.04 -21.04 5.71
N ASN A 140 0.33 -21.96 4.83
CA ASN A 140 1.10 -23.15 5.20
C ASN A 140 2.46 -22.80 5.80
N TYR A 141 3.12 -21.76 5.30
CA TYR A 141 4.36 -21.24 5.90
C TYR A 141 4.10 -20.67 7.30
N ASN A 142 3.03 -19.89 7.49
CA ASN A 142 2.65 -19.33 8.78
C ASN A 142 2.21 -20.40 9.80
N ALA A 143 1.66 -21.53 9.34
CA ALA A 143 1.28 -22.65 10.20
C ALA A 143 2.49 -23.32 10.86
N GLN A 144 3.68 -23.28 10.26
CA GLN A 144 4.89 -23.96 10.78
C GLN A 144 5.37 -23.40 12.12
N VAL A 145 4.99 -22.18 12.48
CA VAL A 145 5.37 -21.54 13.76
C VAL A 145 4.29 -21.65 14.83
N LEU A 146 3.16 -22.28 14.53
CA LEU A 146 2.06 -22.51 15.45
C LEU A 146 2.10 -23.96 15.97
N SER A 147 1.72 -24.15 17.24
CA SER A 147 1.44 -25.46 17.81
C SER A 147 0.13 -26.03 17.26
N GLU A 148 -0.06 -27.35 17.37
CA GLU A 148 -1.32 -28.01 16.98
C GLU A 148 -2.56 -27.41 17.68
N THR A 149 -2.42 -27.05 18.95
CA THR A 149 -3.51 -26.37 19.71
C THR A 149 -3.83 -25.02 19.13
N GLU A 150 -2.81 -24.18 18.84
CA GLU A 150 -3.02 -22.86 18.23
C GLU A 150 -3.63 -22.96 16.84
N ILE A 151 -3.24 -23.94 16.03
CA ILE A 151 -3.86 -24.20 14.72
C ILE A 151 -5.36 -24.51 14.92
N ASN A 152 -5.71 -25.44 15.83
CA ASN A 152 -7.10 -25.77 16.08
C ASN A 152 -7.90 -24.53 16.56
N ASP A 153 -7.33 -23.73 17.46
CA ASP A 153 -7.99 -22.52 17.98
C ASP A 153 -8.26 -21.47 16.88
N VAL A 154 -7.31 -21.24 15.95
CA VAL A 154 -7.52 -20.29 14.85
C VAL A 154 -8.49 -20.82 13.80
N GLU A 155 -8.52 -22.15 13.58
CA GLU A 155 -9.50 -22.80 12.70
C GLU A 155 -10.93 -22.71 13.28
N ASP A 156 -11.10 -23.06 14.56
CA ASP A 156 -12.40 -22.99 15.24
C ASP A 156 -12.91 -21.55 15.28
N THR A 157 -12.04 -20.58 15.51
CA THR A 157 -12.37 -19.15 15.47
C THR A 157 -12.85 -18.74 14.08
N PHE A 158 -12.15 -19.12 13.01
CA PHE A 158 -12.55 -18.81 11.64
C PHE A 158 -13.95 -19.39 11.33
N ASN A 159 -14.17 -20.67 11.64
CA ASN A 159 -15.42 -21.35 11.40
C ASN A 159 -16.57 -20.69 12.17
N HIS A 160 -16.34 -20.29 13.41
CA HIS A 160 -17.33 -19.58 14.22
C HIS A 160 -17.71 -18.23 13.60
N LEU A 161 -16.72 -17.42 13.22
CA LEU A 161 -16.93 -16.11 12.61
C LEU A 161 -17.64 -16.25 11.25
N GLN A 162 -17.25 -17.22 10.43
CA GLN A 162 -17.89 -17.53 9.14
C GLN A 162 -19.38 -17.86 9.35
N GLN A 163 -19.70 -18.76 10.28
CA GLN A 163 -21.07 -19.14 10.60
C GLN A 163 -21.88 -17.97 11.16
N HIS A 164 -21.28 -17.15 12.01
CA HIS A 164 -21.90 -15.94 12.54
C HIS A 164 -22.29 -14.97 11.44
N ILE A 165 -21.36 -14.67 10.51
CA ILE A 165 -21.59 -13.77 9.37
C ILE A 165 -22.70 -14.30 8.48
N GLN A 166 -22.67 -15.59 8.14
CA GLN A 166 -23.70 -16.22 7.32
C GLN A 166 -25.08 -16.13 7.98
N THR A 167 -25.17 -16.45 9.28
CA THR A 167 -26.43 -16.47 10.01
C THR A 167 -26.99 -15.07 10.21
N THR A 168 -26.14 -14.09 10.51
CA THR A 168 -26.54 -12.73 10.88
C THR A 168 -26.83 -11.88 9.66
N TYR A 169 -26.02 -12.00 8.61
CA TYR A 169 -26.07 -11.09 7.44
C TYR A 169 -26.58 -11.77 6.17
N GLY A 170 -26.70 -13.10 6.13
CA GLY A 170 -27.21 -13.85 4.97
C GLY A 170 -26.25 -13.83 3.77
N VAL A 171 -24.94 -13.73 4.02
CA VAL A 171 -23.87 -13.75 3.02
C VAL A 171 -22.88 -14.87 3.31
N GLU A 172 -22.22 -15.38 2.28
CA GLU A 172 -21.29 -16.52 2.41
C GLU A 172 -19.83 -16.06 2.35
N VAL A 173 -19.08 -16.43 3.38
CA VAL A 173 -17.61 -16.32 3.42
C VAL A 173 -17.04 -17.64 2.90
N ASN A 174 -16.48 -17.67 1.69
CA ASN A 174 -16.07 -18.94 1.07
C ASN A 174 -14.70 -19.45 1.55
N SER A 175 -13.75 -18.53 1.82
CA SER A 175 -12.38 -18.90 2.19
C SER A 175 -11.63 -17.78 2.92
N ARG A 176 -10.49 -18.14 3.53
CA ARG A 176 -9.52 -17.17 4.04
C ARG A 176 -8.91 -16.31 2.94
N TYR A 177 -8.69 -16.91 1.76
CA TYR A 177 -8.21 -16.17 0.60
C TYR A 177 -9.17 -15.03 0.23
N GLU A 178 -10.46 -15.31 0.08
CA GLU A 178 -11.46 -14.28 -0.25
C GLU A 178 -11.59 -13.23 0.86
N THR A 179 -11.47 -13.63 2.13
CA THR A 179 -11.48 -12.69 3.25
C THR A 179 -10.32 -11.69 3.20
N MET A 180 -9.11 -12.20 2.88
CA MET A 180 -7.89 -11.40 2.90
C MET A 180 -7.69 -10.60 1.61
N ASN A 181 -8.12 -11.12 0.46
CA ASN A 181 -7.78 -10.56 -0.84
C ASN A 181 -8.97 -9.98 -1.59
N ASN A 182 -10.21 -10.27 -1.17
CA ASN A 182 -11.45 -9.78 -1.81
C ASN A 182 -11.36 -9.73 -3.35
N PRO A 183 -11.08 -10.86 -4.04
CA PRO A 183 -10.95 -10.86 -5.49
C PRO A 183 -12.27 -10.43 -6.12
N GLY A 184 -12.22 -9.45 -7.03
CA GLY A 184 -13.37 -9.00 -7.80
C GLY A 184 -13.53 -9.76 -9.11
N ASP A 185 -14.62 -9.49 -9.84
CA ASP A 185 -14.77 -9.92 -11.24
C ASP A 185 -13.63 -9.35 -12.10
N PHE A 186 -13.09 -8.20 -11.68
CA PHE A 186 -11.89 -7.58 -12.22
C PHE A 186 -11.00 -7.05 -11.10
N ASN A 187 -9.67 -7.06 -11.30
CA ASN A 187 -8.70 -6.74 -10.26
C ASN A 187 -7.67 -5.76 -10.78
N ILE A 188 -7.48 -4.65 -10.07
CA ILE A 188 -6.52 -3.59 -10.43
C ILE A 188 -5.46 -3.45 -9.35
N ALA A 189 -4.19 -3.64 -9.72
CA ALA A 189 -3.06 -3.46 -8.84
C ALA A 189 -2.23 -2.23 -9.26
N TYR A 190 -1.94 -1.34 -8.30
CA TYR A 190 -1.24 -0.08 -8.52
C TYR A 190 0.28 -0.22 -8.48
N ILE A 191 0.79 -1.31 -9.03
CA ILE A 191 2.22 -1.61 -9.12
C ILE A 191 2.63 -1.89 -10.56
N LEU A 192 3.93 -1.83 -10.82
CA LEU A 192 4.47 -2.31 -12.10
C LEU A 192 4.29 -3.83 -12.19
N GLU A 193 3.87 -4.34 -13.34
CA GLU A 193 3.71 -5.79 -13.57
C GLU A 193 4.99 -6.56 -13.26
N LYS A 194 6.16 -6.03 -13.65
CA LYS A 194 7.46 -6.65 -13.35
C LYS A 194 7.86 -6.55 -11.87
N PHE A 195 7.19 -5.71 -11.09
CA PHE A 195 7.35 -5.66 -9.64
C PHE A 195 6.45 -6.68 -8.92
N GLN A 196 5.37 -7.15 -9.56
CA GLN A 196 4.53 -8.23 -9.03
C GLN A 196 5.35 -9.51 -8.89
N ILE A 197 5.15 -10.23 -7.80
CA ILE A 197 5.72 -11.57 -7.57
C ILE A 197 4.97 -12.57 -8.45
N ASN A 198 5.68 -13.34 -9.28
CA ASN A 198 5.14 -14.33 -10.22
C ASN A 198 3.99 -13.73 -11.08
N PRO A 199 4.24 -12.66 -11.85
CA PRO A 199 3.19 -12.00 -12.62
C PRO A 199 2.51 -12.90 -13.66
N GLU A 200 3.18 -13.96 -14.10
CA GLU A 200 2.67 -14.96 -15.04
C GLU A 200 1.50 -15.80 -14.49
N LEU A 201 1.26 -15.76 -13.18
CA LEU A 201 0.11 -16.46 -12.55
C LEU A 201 -1.20 -15.68 -12.69
N PHE A 202 -1.15 -14.43 -13.16
CA PHE A 202 -2.32 -13.54 -13.23
C PHE A 202 -2.80 -13.38 -14.68
N ASP A 203 -4.01 -13.87 -14.92
CA ASP A 203 -4.67 -13.74 -16.21
C ASP A 203 -5.01 -12.26 -16.51
N SER A 204 -4.53 -11.79 -17.66
CA SER A 204 -4.78 -10.42 -18.11
C SER A 204 -6.25 -10.10 -18.46
N ALA A 205 -7.14 -11.09 -18.52
CA ALA A 205 -8.58 -10.82 -18.65
C ALA A 205 -9.19 -10.33 -17.32
N HIS A 206 -8.63 -10.78 -16.18
CA HIS A 206 -9.17 -10.51 -14.85
C HIS A 206 -8.26 -9.61 -14.00
N TYR A 207 -6.98 -9.44 -14.37
CA TYR A 207 -6.02 -8.63 -13.61
C TYR A 207 -5.36 -7.57 -14.49
N ARG A 208 -5.17 -6.37 -13.93
CA ARG A 208 -4.37 -5.30 -14.53
C ARG A 208 -3.40 -4.72 -13.52
N PHE A 209 -2.13 -4.74 -13.88
CA PHE A 209 -1.05 -4.03 -13.19
C PHE A 209 -0.87 -2.69 -13.89
N VAL A 210 -1.45 -1.63 -13.32
CA VAL A 210 -1.56 -0.32 -13.98
C VAL A 210 -0.36 0.59 -13.75
N GLY A 211 0.59 0.15 -12.93
CA GLY A 211 1.69 0.99 -12.47
C GLY A 211 1.29 1.92 -11.31
N PRO A 212 2.24 2.67 -10.75
CA PRO A 212 2.02 3.53 -9.60
C PRO A 212 0.90 4.56 -9.83
N SER A 213 -0.07 4.62 -8.90
CA SER A 213 -1.15 5.60 -8.91
C SER A 213 -0.71 6.85 -8.14
N VAL A 214 0.07 7.70 -8.79
CA VAL A 214 0.68 8.90 -8.22
C VAL A 214 0.33 10.11 -9.06
N MET A 215 -0.23 11.14 -8.41
CA MET A 215 -0.44 12.43 -9.08
C MET A 215 0.89 13.18 -9.21
N GLN A 216 0.98 14.01 -10.26
CA GLN A 216 2.11 14.94 -10.38
C GLN A 216 2.19 15.83 -9.14
N PRO A 217 3.38 16.00 -8.54
CA PRO A 217 3.54 16.84 -7.37
C PRO A 217 3.22 18.29 -7.71
N GLN A 218 2.57 18.98 -6.79
CA GLN A 218 2.54 20.43 -6.83
C GLN A 218 3.90 20.92 -6.35
N SER A 219 4.50 21.85 -7.09
CA SER A 219 5.76 22.48 -6.67
C SER A 219 5.53 23.22 -5.34
N THR A 220 6.42 22.97 -4.39
CA THR A 220 6.45 23.69 -3.10
C THR A 220 7.76 24.45 -2.96
N ASP A 221 7.86 25.29 -1.94
CA ASP A 221 9.14 25.97 -1.62
C ASP A 221 10.15 25.03 -0.91
N PHE A 222 9.81 23.75 -0.74
CA PHE A 222 10.64 22.81 0.02
C PHE A 222 12.05 22.67 -0.57
N MET A 223 12.16 22.52 -1.89
CA MET A 223 13.45 22.33 -2.56
C MET A 223 14.38 23.52 -2.44
N SER A 224 13.89 24.71 -2.09
CA SER A 224 14.75 25.88 -1.80
C SER A 224 15.57 25.72 -0.50
N GLN A 225 15.15 24.81 0.38
CA GLN A 225 15.83 24.49 1.65
C GLN A 225 16.89 23.37 1.47
N VAL A 226 16.93 22.70 0.31
CA VAL A 226 17.76 21.54 0.04
C VAL A 226 19.00 21.95 -0.73
N ASP A 227 20.19 21.58 -0.25
CA ASP A 227 21.42 21.74 -1.01
C ASP A 227 21.46 20.75 -2.18
N GLN A 228 21.18 21.25 -3.37
CA GLN A 228 21.14 20.48 -4.62
C GLN A 228 22.48 20.42 -5.34
N SER A 229 23.54 20.99 -4.79
CA SER A 229 24.90 20.96 -5.40
C SER A 229 25.56 19.59 -5.26
N ARG A 230 25.04 18.73 -4.38
CA ARG A 230 25.53 17.38 -4.06
C ARG A 230 24.44 16.34 -4.31
N PRO A 231 24.78 15.04 -4.50
CA PRO A 231 23.79 13.98 -4.59
C PRO A 231 22.89 13.96 -3.35
N ILE A 232 21.57 13.93 -3.55
CA ILE A 232 20.60 13.87 -2.46
C ILE A 232 20.38 12.42 -2.05
N VAL A 233 20.60 12.12 -0.77
CA VAL A 233 20.22 10.85 -0.13
C VAL A 233 19.00 11.12 0.75
N TYR A 234 17.89 10.48 0.44
CA TYR A 234 16.66 10.59 1.21
C TYR A 234 16.54 9.42 2.19
N VAL A 235 16.10 9.67 3.42
CA VAL A 235 15.88 8.65 4.47
C VAL A 235 14.49 8.80 5.05
N SER A 236 13.70 7.70 5.01
CA SER A 236 12.37 7.66 5.62
C SER A 236 11.96 6.24 5.97
N LEU A 237 11.46 6.04 7.19
CA LEU A 237 10.83 4.79 7.64
C LEU A 237 9.30 4.80 7.51
N GLY A 238 8.73 5.73 6.73
CA GLY A 238 7.29 5.86 6.51
C GLY A 238 6.55 6.47 7.70
N THR A 239 5.26 6.14 7.84
CA THR A 239 4.36 6.81 8.78
C THR A 239 3.98 5.97 10.01
N VAL A 240 4.14 4.65 9.96
CA VAL A 240 3.65 3.75 11.01
C VAL A 240 4.77 3.21 11.90
N PHE A 241 5.81 2.62 11.31
CA PHE A 241 6.91 1.97 12.04
C PHE A 241 8.19 2.83 12.06
N ASN A 242 8.04 4.13 12.33
CA ASN A 242 9.14 5.10 12.23
C ASN A 242 9.79 5.51 13.57
N GLN A 243 9.38 4.92 14.69
CA GLN A 243 9.93 5.22 16.01
C GLN A 243 11.25 4.45 16.25
N ASN A 244 12.24 4.69 15.38
CA ASN A 244 13.56 4.04 15.47
C ASN A 244 14.69 5.08 15.46
N ILE A 245 14.81 5.81 16.57
CA ILE A 245 15.84 6.85 16.78
C ILE A 245 17.26 6.27 16.58
N GLY A 246 17.50 5.04 17.04
CA GLY A 246 18.77 4.36 16.88
C GLY A 246 19.20 4.22 15.42
N PHE A 247 18.29 3.82 14.55
CA PHE A 247 18.54 3.70 13.11
C PHE A 247 18.84 5.06 12.47
N PHE A 248 18.07 6.11 12.81
CA PHE A 248 18.35 7.45 12.28
C PHE A 248 19.73 7.97 12.72
N ASN A 249 20.09 7.80 14.00
CA ASN A 249 21.43 8.16 14.51
C ASN A 249 22.53 7.39 13.79
N GLN A 250 22.30 6.12 13.48
CA GLN A 250 23.23 5.32 12.68
C GLN A 250 23.36 5.84 11.25
N CYS A 251 22.26 6.25 10.61
CA CYS A 251 22.30 6.94 9.32
C CYS A 251 23.11 8.23 9.40
N PHE A 252 22.92 9.04 10.43
CA PHE A 252 23.71 10.27 10.63
C PHE A 252 25.20 9.96 10.75
N ALA A 253 25.59 8.98 11.58
CA ALA A 253 26.97 8.59 11.75
C ALA A 253 27.62 8.07 10.45
N ALA A 254 26.85 7.29 9.66
CA ALA A 254 27.34 6.73 8.40
C ALA A 254 27.49 7.79 7.29
N LEU A 255 26.63 8.81 7.25
CA LEU A 255 26.53 9.74 6.13
C LEU A 255 27.18 11.10 6.37
N LYS A 256 27.51 11.48 7.61
CA LYS A 256 28.02 12.83 7.98
C LYS A 256 29.27 13.27 7.23
N ASP A 257 30.14 12.33 6.88
CA ASP A 257 31.44 12.64 6.23
C ASP A 257 31.39 12.37 4.71
N LEU A 258 30.23 12.05 4.14
CA LEU A 258 30.05 11.86 2.70
C LEU A 258 29.73 13.20 2.03
N ASP A 259 30.14 13.35 0.79
CA ASP A 259 29.78 14.50 -0.05
C ASP A 259 28.38 14.32 -0.63
N VAL A 260 27.39 14.34 0.24
CA VAL A 260 25.96 14.19 -0.06
C VAL A 260 25.13 15.19 0.75
N SER A 261 23.95 15.51 0.23
CA SER A 261 22.90 16.21 0.96
C SER A 261 21.91 15.19 1.49
N VAL A 262 21.76 15.06 2.80
CA VAL A 262 20.92 14.05 3.42
C VAL A 262 19.61 14.70 3.86
N ILE A 263 18.49 14.20 3.36
CA ILE A 263 17.16 14.66 3.77
C ILE A 263 16.51 13.53 4.57
N VAL A 264 16.05 13.85 5.78
CA VAL A 264 15.46 12.84 6.67
C VAL A 264 14.06 13.23 7.08
N SER A 265 13.09 12.35 6.77
CA SER A 265 11.72 12.44 7.26
C SER A 265 11.55 11.51 8.46
N ILE A 266 11.44 12.07 9.66
CA ILE A 266 11.33 11.29 10.91
C ILE A 266 9.90 10.90 11.27
N GLY A 267 8.89 11.45 10.57
CA GLY A 267 7.47 11.29 10.93
C GLY A 267 7.04 12.17 12.10
N GLU A 268 5.74 12.28 12.31
CA GLU A 268 5.15 13.14 13.35
C GLU A 268 5.32 12.58 14.78
N ALA A 269 5.56 11.27 14.90
CA ALA A 269 5.73 10.60 16.19
C ALA A 269 7.10 10.84 16.84
N ASN A 270 8.08 11.39 16.11
CA ASN A 270 9.43 11.69 16.59
C ASN A 270 9.67 13.20 16.63
N ASN A 271 10.57 13.62 17.50
CA ASN A 271 10.95 15.03 17.67
C ASN A 271 12.43 15.23 17.29
N ALA A 272 12.75 16.38 16.69
CA ALA A 272 14.15 16.75 16.44
C ALA A 272 15.00 16.81 17.72
N ALA A 273 14.37 17.06 18.88
CA ALA A 273 15.04 17.08 20.18
C ALA A 273 15.41 15.68 20.70
N ASP A 274 14.89 14.61 20.08
CA ASP A 274 15.23 13.22 20.47
C ASP A 274 16.61 12.80 19.94
N PHE A 275 17.23 13.63 19.08
CA PHE A 275 18.54 13.37 18.47
C PHE A 275 19.65 14.16 19.14
N ASP A 276 20.71 13.49 19.57
CA ASP A 276 21.83 14.12 20.26
C ASP A 276 22.58 15.14 19.40
N THR A 277 22.79 14.82 18.14
CA THR A 277 23.50 15.68 17.17
C THR A 277 23.00 15.39 15.74
N VAL A 278 22.55 16.43 15.07
CA VAL A 278 22.22 16.37 13.63
C VAL A 278 23.41 16.93 12.85
N PRO A 279 24.02 16.16 11.92
CA PRO A 279 25.15 16.62 11.12
C PRO A 279 24.80 17.79 10.18
N ASP A 280 25.79 18.64 9.84
CA ASP A 280 25.58 19.84 9.01
C ASP A 280 25.06 19.53 7.59
N ASN A 281 25.32 18.33 7.06
CA ASN A 281 24.82 17.90 5.76
C ASN A 281 23.42 17.23 5.82
N VAL A 282 22.77 17.23 6.99
CA VAL A 282 21.43 16.64 7.20
C VAL A 282 20.38 17.71 7.37
N LEU A 283 19.34 17.67 6.53
CA LEU A 283 18.09 18.41 6.71
C LEU A 283 17.05 17.47 7.34
N LEU A 284 16.75 17.70 8.63
CA LEU A 284 15.80 16.90 9.40
C LEU A 284 14.42 17.56 9.40
N LYS A 285 13.36 16.80 9.04
CA LYS A 285 11.96 17.26 9.03
C LYS A 285 11.05 16.17 9.57
N SER A 286 9.93 16.55 10.18
CA SER A 286 8.85 15.61 10.51
C SER A 286 8.14 15.10 9.26
N TYR A 287 7.97 15.97 8.27
CA TYR A 287 7.34 15.66 6.98
C TYR A 287 8.09 16.33 5.82
N VAL A 288 8.15 15.65 4.69
CA VAL A 288 8.69 16.18 3.43
C VAL A 288 7.70 15.91 2.27
N PRO A 289 7.62 16.76 1.24
CA PRO A 289 6.85 16.48 0.03
C PRO A 289 7.57 15.40 -0.79
N GLN A 290 7.36 14.13 -0.42
CA GLN A 290 8.15 12.97 -0.87
C GLN A 290 8.28 12.87 -2.39
N ILE A 291 7.18 13.04 -3.13
CA ILE A 291 7.19 12.91 -4.59
C ILE A 291 8.03 14.03 -5.24
N GLU A 292 7.94 15.26 -4.73
CA GLU A 292 8.77 16.37 -5.21
C GLU A 292 10.27 16.10 -4.90
N LEU A 293 10.57 15.65 -3.69
CA LEU A 293 11.94 15.33 -3.28
C LEU A 293 12.52 14.17 -4.10
N LEU A 294 11.75 13.12 -4.36
CA LEU A 294 12.21 11.96 -5.12
C LEU A 294 12.63 12.31 -6.56
N GLN A 295 12.07 13.35 -7.18
CA GLN A 295 12.51 13.82 -8.51
C GLN A 295 14.00 14.27 -8.53
N HIS A 296 14.55 14.62 -7.37
CA HIS A 296 15.90 15.10 -7.20
C HIS A 296 16.80 14.13 -6.43
N THR A 297 16.25 13.02 -5.94
CA THR A 297 16.92 12.05 -5.07
C THR A 297 17.86 11.13 -5.87
N ALA A 298 19.05 10.93 -5.34
CA ALA A 298 20.04 10.01 -5.91
C ALA A 298 19.90 8.59 -5.38
N LEU A 299 19.52 8.44 -4.12
CA LEU A 299 19.34 7.17 -3.42
C LEU A 299 18.30 7.35 -2.30
N PHE A 300 17.36 6.42 -2.18
CA PHE A 300 16.36 6.43 -1.12
C PHE A 300 16.57 5.26 -0.14
N LEU A 301 16.91 5.60 1.12
CA LEU A 301 16.95 4.69 2.26
C LEU A 301 15.52 4.59 2.82
N THR A 302 14.87 3.45 2.66
CA THR A 302 13.44 3.29 2.89
C THR A 302 13.12 2.04 3.70
N HIS A 303 12.01 2.06 4.43
CA HIS A 303 11.45 0.86 5.07
C HIS A 303 10.86 -0.15 4.06
N ALA A 304 10.91 0.13 2.75
CA ALA A 304 10.30 -0.68 1.70
C ALA A 304 8.76 -0.78 1.78
N GLY A 305 8.07 0.25 2.25
CA GLY A 305 6.61 0.32 2.12
C GLY A 305 6.19 0.43 0.64
N MET A 306 5.11 -0.27 0.24
CA MET A 306 4.71 -0.39 -1.16
C MET A 306 4.56 0.97 -1.87
N ASN A 307 3.87 1.95 -1.25
CA ASN A 307 3.68 3.26 -1.86
C ASN A 307 5.01 4.00 -2.08
N SER A 308 5.87 4.05 -1.05
CA SER A 308 7.18 4.72 -1.15
C SER A 308 8.07 4.05 -2.19
N THR A 309 8.01 2.73 -2.31
CA THR A 309 8.72 1.96 -3.34
C THR A 309 8.20 2.31 -4.73
N ASN A 310 6.88 2.32 -4.93
CA ASN A 310 6.25 2.69 -6.19
C ASN A 310 6.59 4.13 -6.62
N GLU A 311 6.56 5.07 -5.69
CA GLU A 311 6.92 6.47 -5.93
C GLU A 311 8.38 6.60 -6.34
N ALA A 312 9.29 5.89 -5.67
CA ALA A 312 10.71 5.88 -6.02
C ALA A 312 10.96 5.26 -7.40
N LEU A 313 10.32 4.13 -7.72
CA LEU A 313 10.42 3.51 -9.04
C LEU A 313 9.89 4.42 -10.14
N LEU A 314 8.78 5.13 -9.89
CA LEU A 314 8.23 6.11 -10.83
C LEU A 314 9.24 7.22 -11.15
N MET A 315 10.00 7.69 -10.14
CA MET A 315 11.00 8.75 -10.25
C MET A 315 12.41 8.26 -10.59
N ASP A 316 12.58 7.00 -10.99
CA ASP A 316 13.86 6.38 -11.32
C ASP A 316 14.89 6.39 -10.17
N VAL A 317 14.44 6.31 -8.93
CA VAL A 317 15.29 6.36 -7.74
C VAL A 317 15.65 4.96 -7.25
N PRO A 318 16.93 4.60 -7.16
CA PRO A 318 17.38 3.36 -6.52
C PRO A 318 17.02 3.31 -5.04
N LEU A 319 16.76 2.11 -4.53
CA LEU A 319 16.27 1.86 -3.18
C LEU A 319 17.28 1.08 -2.34
N LEU A 320 17.59 1.56 -1.14
CA LEU A 320 18.24 0.77 -0.10
C LEU A 320 17.18 0.51 1.00
N ALA A 321 16.72 -0.74 1.05
CA ALA A 321 15.58 -1.15 1.85
C ALA A 321 16.01 -1.58 3.26
N PHE A 322 15.24 -1.18 4.27
CA PHE A 322 15.36 -1.56 5.67
C PHE A 322 13.98 -2.01 6.18
N PRO A 323 13.50 -3.20 5.77
CA PRO A 323 12.16 -3.65 6.13
C PRO A 323 12.00 -3.80 7.63
N GLN A 324 10.83 -3.38 8.15
CA GLN A 324 10.50 -3.43 9.58
C GLN A 324 9.44 -4.50 9.85
N ASN A 325 8.29 -4.45 9.16
CA ASN A 325 7.15 -5.31 9.43
C ASN A 325 6.19 -5.38 8.23
N ALA A 326 5.07 -6.09 8.38
CA ALA A 326 3.99 -6.25 7.39
C ALA A 326 4.48 -6.85 6.06
N ASP A 327 4.17 -6.22 4.92
CA ASP A 327 4.59 -6.64 3.58
C ASP A 327 6.00 -6.18 3.20
N GLN A 328 6.64 -5.33 4.03
CA GLN A 328 7.93 -4.72 3.75
C GLN A 328 9.06 -5.72 3.47
N PRO A 329 9.18 -6.87 4.16
CA PRO A 329 10.18 -7.88 3.83
C PRO A 329 10.01 -8.46 2.41
N LEU A 330 8.78 -8.68 1.96
CA LEU A 330 8.50 -9.15 0.61
C LEU A 330 8.81 -8.07 -0.44
N VAL A 331 8.47 -6.82 -0.15
CA VAL A 331 8.79 -5.68 -1.00
C VAL A 331 10.30 -5.50 -1.12
N ALA A 332 11.05 -5.57 0.00
CA ALA A 332 12.50 -5.47 0.01
C ALA A 332 13.17 -6.60 -0.78
N GLN A 333 12.68 -7.83 -0.61
CA GLN A 333 13.15 -8.97 -1.40
C GLN A 333 12.91 -8.76 -2.91
N GLN A 334 11.76 -8.20 -3.29
CA GLN A 334 11.45 -7.95 -4.69
C GLN A 334 12.28 -6.80 -5.28
N ILE A 335 12.63 -5.78 -4.49
CA ILE A 335 13.57 -4.72 -4.87
C ILE A 335 14.91 -5.34 -5.31
N GLU A 336 15.43 -6.32 -4.56
CA GLU A 336 16.67 -7.02 -4.92
C GLU A 336 16.47 -7.96 -6.13
N ASN A 337 15.41 -8.76 -6.14
CA ASN A 337 15.16 -9.74 -7.18
C ASN A 337 15.12 -9.11 -8.58
N ILE A 338 14.57 -7.92 -8.71
CA ILE A 338 14.49 -7.21 -10.00
C ILE A 338 15.63 -6.22 -10.22
N ASN A 339 16.62 -6.18 -9.33
CA ASN A 339 17.83 -5.34 -9.39
C ASN A 339 17.53 -3.83 -9.49
N VAL A 340 16.60 -3.32 -8.70
CA VAL A 340 16.31 -1.88 -8.60
C VAL A 340 16.83 -1.28 -7.29
N GLY A 341 17.43 -2.10 -6.44
CA GLY A 341 18.00 -1.70 -5.18
C GLY A 341 18.59 -2.89 -4.42
N GLN A 342 18.85 -2.68 -3.13
CA GLN A 342 19.37 -3.67 -2.20
C GLN A 342 18.65 -3.56 -0.86
N GLN A 343 18.83 -4.55 0.02
CA GLN A 343 18.31 -4.49 1.38
C GLN A 343 19.40 -4.73 2.43
N LEU A 344 19.18 -4.16 3.60
CA LEU A 344 19.98 -4.40 4.81
C LEU A 344 19.05 -4.56 6.01
N ASN A 345 19.49 -5.29 7.01
CA ASN A 345 18.76 -5.43 8.26
C ASN A 345 19.09 -4.26 9.18
N SER A 346 18.10 -3.45 9.54
CA SER A 346 18.25 -2.26 10.38
C SER A 346 18.72 -2.55 11.81
N GLU A 347 18.52 -3.78 12.32
CA GLU A 347 18.93 -4.17 13.66
C GLU A 347 20.39 -4.64 13.74
N THR A 348 20.95 -5.15 12.63
CA THR A 348 22.28 -5.79 12.62
C THR A 348 23.31 -5.06 11.76
N VAL A 349 22.89 -4.14 10.89
CA VAL A 349 23.81 -3.37 10.05
C VAL A 349 24.72 -2.50 10.91
N THR A 350 26.03 -2.49 10.61
CA THR A 350 26.96 -1.55 11.25
C THR A 350 26.98 -0.20 10.54
N THR A 351 27.47 0.83 11.21
CA THR A 351 27.66 2.17 10.59
C THR A 351 28.60 2.11 9.39
N GLU A 352 29.64 1.30 9.48
CA GLU A 352 30.63 1.07 8.43
C GLU A 352 30.00 0.36 7.22
N ASP A 353 29.20 -0.69 7.44
CA ASP A 353 28.52 -1.42 6.38
C ASP A 353 27.47 -0.54 5.68
N LEU A 354 26.71 0.24 6.45
CA LEU A 354 25.74 1.19 5.90
C LEU A 354 26.44 2.24 5.04
N LYS A 355 27.54 2.83 5.53
CA LYS A 355 28.35 3.80 4.77
C LYS A 355 28.89 3.18 3.48
N ALA A 356 29.49 2.00 3.56
CA ALA A 356 30.04 1.29 2.41
C ALA A 356 28.96 0.99 1.36
N LYS A 357 27.78 0.54 1.80
CA LYS A 357 26.66 0.23 0.91
C LYS A 357 26.11 1.49 0.22
N VAL A 358 25.94 2.59 0.93
CA VAL A 358 25.51 3.86 0.32
C VAL A 358 26.50 4.35 -0.73
N VAL A 359 27.82 4.30 -0.44
CA VAL A 359 28.85 4.67 -1.40
C VAL A 359 28.82 3.78 -2.63
N GLU A 360 28.73 2.45 -2.46
CA GLU A 360 28.59 1.48 -3.55
C GLU A 360 27.40 1.80 -4.44
N MET A 361 26.21 2.01 -3.84
CA MET A 361 24.98 2.26 -4.58
C MET A 361 24.99 3.61 -5.30
N LEU A 362 25.58 4.65 -4.72
CA LEU A 362 25.76 5.95 -5.38
C LEU A 362 26.71 5.84 -6.60
N GLN A 363 27.80 5.07 -6.48
CA GLN A 363 28.72 4.80 -7.61
C GLN A 363 28.04 4.01 -8.73
N ASN A 364 27.15 3.08 -8.40
CA ASN A 364 26.41 2.24 -9.32
C ASN A 364 25.02 2.78 -9.68
N ARG A 365 24.68 4.02 -9.29
CA ARG A 365 23.36 4.63 -9.47
C ARG A 365 22.82 4.49 -10.90
N ALA A 366 23.66 4.77 -11.90
CA ALA A 366 23.26 4.70 -13.30
C ALA A 366 22.78 3.29 -13.72
N THR A 367 23.37 2.24 -13.17
CA THR A 367 22.97 0.85 -13.44
C THR A 367 21.59 0.56 -12.89
N TYR A 368 21.29 0.93 -11.64
CA TYR A 368 19.97 0.78 -11.05
C TYR A 368 18.91 1.60 -11.82
N GLN A 369 19.22 2.85 -12.15
CA GLN A 369 18.32 3.71 -12.92
C GLN A 369 18.01 3.14 -14.32
N ALA A 370 19.01 2.58 -14.99
CA ALA A 370 18.82 1.93 -16.29
C ALA A 370 17.88 0.70 -16.16
N GLN A 371 18.01 -0.07 -15.09
CA GLN A 371 17.13 -1.21 -14.82
C GLN A 371 15.70 -0.77 -14.52
N ILE A 372 15.50 0.25 -13.69
CA ILE A 372 14.17 0.80 -13.39
C ILE A 372 13.50 1.30 -14.69
N LYS A 373 14.22 2.07 -15.51
CA LYS A 373 13.73 2.55 -16.81
C LYS A 373 13.35 1.41 -17.75
N LYS A 374 14.17 0.35 -17.81
CA LYS A 374 13.88 -0.84 -18.60
C LYS A 374 12.57 -1.51 -18.16
N ILE A 375 12.35 -1.65 -16.85
CA ILE A 375 11.13 -2.24 -16.30
C ILE A 375 9.91 -1.39 -16.69
N LYS A 376 9.97 -0.07 -16.54
CA LYS A 376 8.89 0.84 -16.93
C LYS A 376 8.60 0.78 -18.43
N GLN A 377 9.61 0.71 -19.28
CA GLN A 377 9.45 0.60 -20.74
C GLN A 377 8.77 -0.70 -21.16
N THR A 378 9.02 -1.83 -20.47
CA THR A 378 8.36 -3.10 -20.82
C THR A 378 6.86 -3.08 -20.59
N GLN A 379 6.37 -2.22 -19.71
CA GLN A 379 4.93 -2.06 -19.43
C GLN A 379 4.26 -0.99 -20.29
N ALA A 380 5.04 -0.27 -21.14
CA ALA A 380 4.53 0.83 -21.98
C ALA A 380 3.61 1.80 -21.20
N LEU A 381 4.14 2.35 -20.08
CA LEU A 381 3.41 3.33 -19.28
C LEU A 381 3.33 4.67 -20.02
N ASP A 382 2.39 4.80 -20.94
CA ASP A 382 2.17 6.01 -21.74
C ASP A 382 1.45 7.10 -20.95
N GLN A 383 0.86 6.75 -19.81
CA GLN A 383 0.10 7.64 -18.92
C GLN A 383 0.25 7.24 -17.45
N PRO A 384 -0.11 8.12 -16.50
CA PRO A 384 -0.09 7.78 -15.07
C PRO A 384 -0.96 6.57 -14.74
N GLY A 385 -0.53 5.75 -13.78
CA GLY A 385 -1.21 4.51 -13.42
C GLY A 385 -2.68 4.71 -13.02
N TYR A 386 -3.04 5.82 -12.36
CA TYR A 386 -4.43 6.13 -12.03
C TYR A 386 -5.31 6.39 -13.28
N VAL A 387 -4.76 6.98 -14.34
CA VAL A 387 -5.50 7.18 -15.59
C VAL A 387 -5.76 5.85 -16.26
N THR A 388 -4.71 4.98 -16.35
CA THR A 388 -4.86 3.62 -16.85
C THR A 388 -5.88 2.82 -16.03
N ALA A 389 -5.84 2.95 -14.69
CA ALA A 389 -6.82 2.30 -13.82
C ALA A 389 -8.26 2.72 -14.17
N VAL A 390 -8.50 4.02 -14.33
CA VAL A 390 -9.85 4.53 -14.66
C VAL A 390 -10.28 4.09 -16.06
N ASP A 391 -9.39 4.07 -17.05
CA ASP A 391 -9.73 3.53 -18.38
C ASP A 391 -10.20 2.07 -18.30
N GLN A 392 -9.54 1.24 -17.46
CA GLN A 392 -9.93 -0.15 -17.25
C GLN A 392 -11.25 -0.28 -16.47
N ILE A 393 -11.46 0.55 -15.43
CA ILE A 393 -12.70 0.61 -14.67
C ILE A 393 -13.88 0.95 -15.58
N LEU A 394 -13.75 1.98 -16.41
CA LEU A 394 -14.82 2.39 -17.33
C LEU A 394 -15.09 1.34 -18.40
N THR A 395 -14.04 0.66 -18.88
CA THR A 395 -14.19 -0.46 -19.82
C THR A 395 -14.97 -1.61 -19.15
N PHE A 396 -14.61 -1.99 -17.94
CA PHE A 396 -15.32 -3.01 -17.16
C PHE A 396 -16.78 -2.60 -16.92
N ARG A 397 -17.03 -1.38 -16.49
CA ARG A 397 -18.37 -0.82 -16.31
C ARG A 397 -19.23 -0.99 -17.59
N ASP A 398 -18.68 -0.55 -18.72
CA ASP A 398 -19.44 -0.56 -19.99
C ASP A 398 -19.81 -1.97 -20.46
N HIS A 399 -18.98 -2.97 -20.12
CA HIS A 399 -19.31 -4.37 -20.40
C HIS A 399 -20.42 -4.93 -19.50
N HIS A 400 -20.56 -4.44 -18.25
CA HIS A 400 -21.50 -5.00 -17.29
C HIS A 400 -22.81 -4.22 -17.16
N ILE A 401 -22.84 -2.92 -17.47
CA ILE A 401 -24.04 -2.08 -17.32
C ILE A 401 -24.86 -2.03 -18.62
N ASN A 402 -24.22 -2.20 -19.79
CA ASN A 402 -24.90 -2.12 -21.10
C ASN A 402 -25.42 -3.46 -21.62
N HIS A 403 -25.45 -4.48 -20.75
CA HIS A 403 -26.06 -5.80 -21.02
C HIS A 403 -27.07 -6.15 -19.93
#